data_66253e70990c69c60bbaf290bb54fda4
#
_entry.id   66253e70990c69c60bbaf290bb54fda4
#
_cell.length_a   1.000
_cell.length_b   1.000
_cell.length_c   1.000
_cell.angle_alpha   90.00
_cell.angle_beta   90.00
_cell.angle_gamma   90.00
#
_symmetry.space_group_name_H-M   'P 1'
#
loop_
_entity.id
_entity.type
_entity.pdbx_description
1 polymer ?
#
loop_
_entity_poly.entity_id
_entity_poly.type
_entity_poly.pdbx_seq_one_letter_code
_entity_poly.pdbx_strand_id
1 'polypeptide(L)'
;MGVAGAKYIVEKIGTEGLVVAMPVPTAGSVNELRMKGFTETMKEIAPNVKIVEYANPNFIIQDGMTVMADVLTANAKIDAVFSLDDETSLGALKAMEDAGRTEIKAITGGGGCQDYFNAIVANKDQIAACSALYSPLMIKDCLDVAVAVLGGEEVEHVKVIPSQIVDATNADEYIDPNNTIY
;
A
#
# COMPACT_ATOMS: atom_id res chain seq x y z
N MET A 1 1.12 7.72 -2.60
CA MET A 1 1.05 6.27 -2.34
C MET A 1 1.68 5.46 -3.48
N GLY A 2 1.14 5.41 -4.70
CA GLY A 2 1.71 4.59 -5.78
C GLY A 2 3.19 4.82 -6.05
N VAL A 3 3.62 6.08 -6.18
CA VAL A 3 5.04 6.46 -6.34
C VAL A 3 5.89 6.00 -5.15
N ALA A 4 5.41 6.19 -3.93
CA ALA A 4 6.15 5.79 -2.72
C ALA A 4 6.27 4.26 -2.63
N GLY A 5 5.19 3.51 -2.92
CA GLY A 5 5.19 2.05 -2.94
C GLY A 5 6.14 1.47 -4.01
N ALA A 6 6.16 2.06 -5.22
CA ALA A 6 7.08 1.66 -6.27
C ALA A 6 8.56 1.82 -5.82
N LYS A 7 8.90 2.98 -5.26
CA LYS A 7 10.25 3.23 -4.74
C LYS A 7 10.63 2.27 -3.62
N TYR A 8 9.71 2.02 -2.69
CA TYR A 8 9.91 1.06 -1.60
C TYR A 8 10.19 -0.35 -2.14
N ILE A 9 9.37 -0.84 -3.07
CA ILE A 9 9.57 -2.15 -3.68
C ILE A 9 10.94 -2.23 -4.36
N VAL A 10 11.31 -1.25 -5.19
CA VAL A 10 12.61 -1.26 -5.89
C VAL A 10 13.79 -1.24 -4.93
N GLU A 11 13.67 -0.53 -3.81
CA GLU A 11 14.68 -0.56 -2.73
C GLU A 11 14.90 -1.98 -2.18
N LYS A 12 13.83 -2.78 -2.06
CA LYS A 12 13.89 -4.11 -1.44
C LYS A 12 14.24 -5.23 -2.42
N ILE A 13 13.80 -5.14 -3.70
CA ILE A 13 14.02 -6.22 -4.68
C ILE A 13 15.03 -5.87 -5.78
N GLY A 14 15.41 -4.59 -5.92
CA GLY A 14 16.21 -4.09 -7.05
C GLY A 14 15.36 -3.83 -8.28
N THR A 15 16.00 -3.86 -9.45
CA THR A 15 15.42 -3.45 -10.73
C THR A 15 14.97 -4.62 -11.63
N GLU A 16 14.94 -5.85 -11.09
CA GLU A 16 14.53 -7.06 -11.79
C GLU A 16 13.62 -7.92 -10.89
N GLY A 17 12.78 -8.74 -11.49
CA GLY A 17 11.91 -9.67 -10.79
C GLY A 17 10.45 -9.60 -11.21
N LEU A 18 9.59 -10.30 -10.47
CA LEU A 18 8.14 -10.31 -10.65
C LEU A 18 7.45 -9.59 -9.49
N VAL A 19 6.73 -8.54 -9.81
CA VAL A 19 5.85 -7.85 -8.86
C VAL A 19 4.39 -8.14 -9.21
N VAL A 20 3.63 -8.59 -8.24
CA VAL A 20 2.18 -8.70 -8.34
C VAL A 20 1.56 -7.40 -7.86
N ALA A 21 0.77 -6.76 -8.70
CA ALA A 21 -0.05 -5.62 -8.32
C ALA A 21 -1.50 -6.09 -8.07
N MET A 22 -2.09 -5.60 -6.98
CA MET A 22 -3.42 -5.96 -6.53
C MET A 22 -4.37 -4.75 -6.60
N PRO A 23 -4.79 -4.30 -7.82
CA PRO A 23 -5.70 -3.19 -7.98
C PRO A 23 -7.10 -3.49 -7.41
N VAL A 24 -7.84 -2.43 -7.06
CA VAL A 24 -9.24 -2.49 -6.61
C VAL A 24 -10.09 -1.59 -7.51
N PRO A 25 -10.52 -2.07 -8.69
CA PRO A 25 -11.21 -1.24 -9.70
C PRO A 25 -12.48 -0.57 -9.19
N THR A 26 -13.19 -1.19 -8.25
CA THR A 26 -14.40 -0.64 -7.61
C THR A 26 -14.15 0.65 -6.83
N ALA A 27 -12.88 0.94 -6.49
CA ALA A 27 -12.48 2.17 -5.82
C ALA A 27 -12.32 3.38 -6.77
N GLY A 28 -12.59 3.22 -8.06
CA GLY A 28 -12.60 4.31 -9.05
C GLY A 28 -11.30 5.10 -9.08
N SER A 29 -11.39 6.42 -8.92
CA SER A 29 -10.22 7.33 -9.02
C SER A 29 -9.11 7.03 -8.01
N VAL A 30 -9.42 6.47 -6.86
CA VAL A 30 -8.41 6.06 -5.87
C VAL A 30 -7.53 4.95 -6.45
N ASN A 31 -8.15 3.92 -7.04
CA ASN A 31 -7.44 2.86 -7.74
C ASN A 31 -6.62 3.42 -8.90
N GLU A 32 -7.22 4.22 -9.77
CA GLU A 32 -6.57 4.78 -10.95
C GLU A 32 -5.32 5.58 -10.60
N LEU A 33 -5.41 6.49 -9.63
CA LEU A 33 -4.29 7.34 -9.23
C LEU A 33 -3.17 6.54 -8.54
N ARG A 34 -3.51 5.57 -7.70
CA ARG A 34 -2.50 4.71 -7.03
C ARG A 34 -1.79 3.81 -8.03
N MET A 35 -2.54 3.14 -8.91
CA MET A 35 -1.97 2.28 -9.96
C MET A 35 -1.15 3.09 -10.97
N LYS A 36 -1.65 4.24 -11.42
CA LYS A 36 -0.89 5.12 -12.32
C LYS A 36 0.45 5.52 -11.71
N GLY A 37 0.43 6.04 -10.47
CA GLY A 37 1.66 6.43 -9.78
C GLY A 37 2.64 5.27 -9.60
N PHE A 38 2.15 4.06 -9.34
CA PHE A 38 2.96 2.86 -9.26
C PHE A 38 3.57 2.48 -10.61
N THR A 39 2.73 2.29 -11.63
CA THR A 39 3.17 1.76 -12.93
C THR A 39 4.09 2.73 -13.68
N GLU A 40 3.81 4.03 -13.65
CA GLU A 40 4.68 5.04 -14.27
C GLU A 40 6.04 5.10 -13.58
N THR A 41 6.06 5.08 -12.24
CA THR A 41 7.32 5.07 -11.48
C THR A 41 8.12 3.79 -11.73
N MET A 42 7.48 2.61 -11.68
CA MET A 42 8.17 1.35 -11.97
C MET A 42 8.77 1.33 -13.38
N LYS A 43 8.04 1.84 -14.37
CA LYS A 43 8.53 1.96 -15.75
C LYS A 43 9.77 2.85 -15.85
N GLU A 44 9.84 3.91 -15.05
CA GLU A 44 10.97 4.84 -15.02
C GLU A 44 12.20 4.27 -14.31
N ILE A 45 12.01 3.73 -13.08
CA ILE A 45 13.14 3.36 -12.21
C ILE A 45 13.52 1.88 -12.25
N ALA A 46 12.62 1.01 -12.73
CA ALA A 46 12.83 -0.44 -12.79
C ALA A 46 12.15 -1.09 -14.01
N PRO A 47 12.51 -0.69 -15.25
CA PRO A 47 11.84 -1.12 -16.48
C PRO A 47 11.94 -2.63 -16.76
N ASN A 48 12.86 -3.35 -16.12
CA ASN A 48 13.03 -4.78 -16.27
C ASN A 48 12.19 -5.62 -15.28
N VAL A 49 11.52 -4.97 -14.32
CA VAL A 49 10.58 -5.64 -13.42
C VAL A 49 9.32 -5.98 -14.19
N LYS A 50 8.95 -7.27 -14.16
CA LYS A 50 7.67 -7.72 -14.71
C LYS A 50 6.56 -7.43 -13.71
N ILE A 51 5.50 -6.77 -14.15
CA ILE A 51 4.31 -6.52 -13.35
C ILE A 51 3.16 -7.37 -13.89
N VAL A 52 2.45 -8.06 -13.00
CA VAL A 52 1.20 -8.77 -13.29
C VAL A 52 0.12 -8.27 -12.34
N GLU A 53 -1.10 -8.13 -12.84
CA GLU A 53 -2.21 -7.58 -12.07
C GLU A 53 -3.24 -8.66 -11.73
N TYR A 54 -3.65 -8.67 -10.47
CA TYR A 54 -4.75 -9.51 -9.96
C TYR A 54 -5.69 -8.61 -9.15
N ALA A 55 -6.84 -8.30 -9.74
CA ALA A 55 -7.79 -7.36 -9.15
C ALA A 55 -8.51 -7.93 -7.92
N ASN A 56 -8.55 -7.13 -6.85
CA ASN A 56 -9.42 -7.39 -5.72
C ASN A 56 -10.80 -6.76 -5.94
N PRO A 57 -11.88 -7.42 -5.52
CA PRO A 57 -13.20 -6.84 -5.57
C PRO A 57 -13.35 -5.59 -4.69
N ASN A 58 -12.82 -5.63 -3.47
CA ASN A 58 -12.94 -4.57 -2.47
C ASN A 58 -11.67 -4.44 -1.62
N PHE A 59 -11.60 -3.38 -0.81
CA PHE A 59 -10.59 -3.17 0.23
C PHE A 59 -10.95 -3.92 1.52
N ILE A 60 -10.93 -5.25 1.50
CA ILE A 60 -11.19 -6.07 2.68
C ILE A 60 -10.21 -7.24 2.78
N ILE A 61 -9.94 -7.67 4.01
CA ILE A 61 -8.97 -8.74 4.32
C ILE A 61 -9.32 -10.04 3.58
N GLN A 62 -10.60 -10.43 3.57
CA GLN A 62 -11.04 -11.69 2.94
C GLN A 62 -10.80 -11.71 1.43
N ASP A 63 -11.03 -10.60 0.74
CA ASP A 63 -10.77 -10.50 -0.70
C ASP A 63 -9.27 -10.58 -0.98
N GLY A 64 -8.45 -9.85 -0.20
CA GLY A 64 -6.99 -9.91 -0.29
C GLY A 64 -6.46 -11.32 -0.09
N MET A 65 -6.97 -12.05 0.89
CA MET A 65 -6.60 -13.43 1.17
C MET A 65 -6.97 -14.36 0.00
N THR A 66 -8.19 -14.24 -0.52
CA THR A 66 -8.69 -15.08 -1.61
C THR A 66 -7.90 -14.84 -2.90
N VAL A 67 -7.73 -13.57 -3.29
CA VAL A 67 -7.01 -13.21 -4.50
C VAL A 67 -5.53 -13.61 -4.39
N MET A 68 -4.91 -13.40 -3.22
CA MET A 68 -3.50 -13.79 -3.04
C MET A 68 -3.31 -15.31 -3.08
N ALA A 69 -4.24 -16.12 -2.60
CA ALA A 69 -4.18 -17.57 -2.74
C ALA A 69 -4.17 -18.02 -4.22
N ASP A 70 -4.98 -17.37 -5.07
CA ASP A 70 -4.98 -17.61 -6.52
C ASP A 70 -3.65 -17.16 -7.15
N VAL A 71 -3.14 -15.99 -6.75
CA VAL A 71 -1.83 -15.46 -7.19
C VAL A 71 -0.71 -16.44 -6.89
N LEU A 72 -0.65 -16.97 -5.67
CA LEU A 72 0.37 -17.92 -5.24
C LEU A 72 0.32 -19.23 -6.01
N THR A 73 -0.88 -19.67 -6.38
CA THR A 73 -1.10 -20.87 -7.19
C THR A 73 -0.63 -20.65 -8.65
N ALA A 74 -0.90 -19.46 -9.19
CA ALA A 74 -0.59 -19.14 -10.59
C ALA A 74 0.90 -18.80 -10.82
N ASN A 75 1.62 -18.37 -9.78
CA ASN A 75 3.00 -17.88 -9.90
C ASN A 75 3.93 -18.64 -8.96
N ALA A 76 4.81 -19.46 -9.54
CA ALA A 76 5.79 -20.26 -8.79
C ALA A 76 6.79 -19.40 -8.00
N LYS A 77 7.07 -18.16 -8.45
CA LYS A 77 7.96 -17.20 -7.80
C LYS A 77 7.38 -15.81 -7.92
N ILE A 78 7.41 -15.07 -6.82
CA ILE A 78 7.01 -13.67 -6.72
C ILE A 78 8.08 -12.97 -5.89
N ASP A 79 8.57 -11.81 -6.34
CA ASP A 79 9.59 -11.06 -5.61
C ASP A 79 8.97 -10.00 -4.68
N ALA A 80 7.86 -9.36 -5.09
CA ALA A 80 7.13 -8.43 -4.24
C ALA A 80 5.64 -8.31 -4.62
N VAL A 81 4.86 -7.73 -3.70
CA VAL A 81 3.44 -7.43 -3.89
C VAL A 81 3.19 -5.94 -3.71
N PHE A 82 2.59 -5.31 -4.71
CA PHE A 82 2.04 -3.97 -4.60
C PHE A 82 0.54 -4.06 -4.32
N SER A 83 0.17 -3.91 -3.06
CA SER A 83 -1.22 -3.75 -2.64
C SER A 83 -1.55 -2.28 -2.43
N LEU A 84 -2.81 -1.91 -2.64
CA LEU A 84 -3.26 -0.53 -2.58
C LEU A 84 -3.63 -0.07 -1.18
N ASP A 85 -3.91 -0.99 -0.27
CA ASP A 85 -4.39 -0.70 1.09
C ASP A 85 -3.91 -1.73 2.11
N ASP A 86 -4.11 -1.42 3.38
CA ASP A 86 -3.62 -2.21 4.50
C ASP A 86 -4.45 -3.47 4.75
N GLU A 87 -5.77 -3.43 4.58
CA GLU A 87 -6.63 -4.59 4.79
C GLU A 87 -6.38 -5.67 3.73
N THR A 88 -6.28 -5.30 2.46
CA THR A 88 -5.91 -6.23 1.39
C THR A 88 -4.54 -6.85 1.67
N SER A 89 -3.60 -6.05 2.19
CA SER A 89 -2.25 -6.50 2.52
C SER A 89 -2.24 -7.49 3.69
N LEU A 90 -3.07 -7.26 4.71
CA LEU A 90 -3.27 -8.23 5.81
C LEU A 90 -3.76 -9.57 5.27
N GLY A 91 -4.75 -9.55 4.38
CA GLY A 91 -5.24 -10.75 3.71
C GLY A 91 -4.17 -11.46 2.89
N ALA A 92 -3.37 -10.69 2.14
CA ALA A 92 -2.27 -11.22 1.35
C ALA A 92 -1.18 -11.86 2.22
N LEU A 93 -0.77 -11.19 3.30
CA LEU A 93 0.19 -11.74 4.27
C LEU A 93 -0.30 -13.07 4.86
N LYS A 94 -1.58 -13.15 5.22
CA LYS A 94 -2.17 -14.38 5.74
C LYS A 94 -2.15 -15.52 4.72
N ALA A 95 -2.49 -15.24 3.46
CA ALA A 95 -2.42 -16.25 2.39
C ALA A 95 -0.97 -16.72 2.13
N MET A 96 0.02 -15.82 2.21
CA MET A 96 1.43 -16.18 2.08
C MET A 96 1.88 -17.11 3.22
N GLU A 97 1.49 -16.79 4.46
CA GLU A 97 1.77 -17.62 5.65
C GLU A 97 1.16 -19.01 5.50
N ASP A 98 -0.13 -19.10 5.17
CA ASP A 98 -0.86 -20.36 5.03
C ASP A 98 -0.28 -21.25 3.91
N ALA A 99 0.26 -20.63 2.86
CA ALA A 99 0.92 -21.32 1.75
C ALA A 99 2.42 -21.60 2.00
N GLY A 100 3.01 -21.13 3.09
CA GLY A 100 4.42 -21.27 3.40
C GLY A 100 5.36 -20.56 2.42
N ARG A 101 4.90 -19.48 1.77
CA ARG A 101 5.63 -18.73 0.74
C ARG A 101 6.51 -17.65 1.37
N THR A 102 7.80 -17.92 1.52
CA THR A 102 8.78 -17.06 2.21
C THR A 102 9.74 -16.33 1.28
N GLU A 103 9.65 -16.54 -0.01
CA GLU A 103 10.54 -15.90 -1.01
C GLU A 103 10.13 -14.47 -1.36
N ILE A 104 8.91 -14.04 -0.99
CA ILE A 104 8.39 -12.70 -1.28
C ILE A 104 9.04 -11.70 -0.35
N LYS A 105 9.81 -10.76 -0.92
CA LYS A 105 10.69 -9.87 -0.14
C LYS A 105 10.00 -8.61 0.36
N ALA A 106 8.96 -8.14 -0.34
CA ALA A 106 8.29 -6.90 0.02
C ALA A 106 6.79 -6.93 -0.28
N ILE A 107 6.02 -6.24 0.56
CA ILE A 107 4.60 -5.94 0.35
C ILE A 107 4.30 -4.51 0.76
N THR A 108 3.52 -3.81 -0.06
CA THR A 108 3.03 -2.47 0.29
C THR A 108 1.59 -2.52 0.77
N GLY A 109 1.20 -1.53 1.54
CA GLY A 109 -0.16 -1.22 1.92
C GLY A 109 -0.38 0.30 1.87
N GLY A 110 -1.47 0.75 2.43
CA GLY A 110 -1.77 2.17 2.53
C GLY A 110 -3.06 2.45 3.26
N GLY A 111 -3.00 3.44 4.10
CA GLY A 111 -4.13 3.86 4.95
C GLY A 111 -3.67 4.25 6.34
N GLY A 112 -3.06 3.34 7.06
CA GLY A 112 -2.61 3.53 8.43
C GLY A 112 -3.38 2.66 9.44
N CYS A 113 -3.80 1.46 9.01
CA CYS A 113 -4.50 0.51 9.85
C CYS A 113 -3.61 -0.03 10.97
N GLN A 114 -4.09 0.02 12.22
CA GLN A 114 -3.34 -0.44 13.39
C GLN A 114 -2.97 -1.92 13.32
N ASP A 115 -3.86 -2.76 12.82
CA ASP A 115 -3.58 -4.19 12.65
C ASP A 115 -2.47 -4.42 11.63
N TYR A 116 -2.38 -3.57 10.59
CA TYR A 116 -1.29 -3.68 9.63
C TYR A 116 0.04 -3.18 10.20
N PHE A 117 0.05 -2.13 11.02
CA PHE A 117 1.26 -1.71 11.74
C PHE A 117 1.78 -2.82 12.66
N ASN A 118 0.88 -3.48 13.40
CA ASN A 118 1.24 -4.65 14.20
C ASN A 118 1.79 -5.79 13.33
N ALA A 119 1.20 -6.04 12.16
CA ALA A 119 1.67 -7.06 11.22
C ALA A 119 3.05 -6.70 10.62
N ILE A 120 3.32 -5.42 10.33
CA ILE A 120 4.64 -4.94 9.88
C ILE A 120 5.71 -5.29 10.91
N VAL A 121 5.46 -4.99 12.19
CA VAL A 121 6.41 -5.28 13.28
C VAL A 121 6.58 -6.78 13.48
N ALA A 122 5.48 -7.55 13.45
CA ALA A 122 5.51 -8.99 13.67
C ALA A 122 6.26 -9.75 12.56
N ASN A 123 6.21 -9.27 11.32
CA ASN A 123 6.81 -9.95 10.16
C ASN A 123 8.15 -9.36 9.71
N LYS A 124 8.73 -8.40 10.44
CA LYS A 124 9.91 -7.63 10.04
C LYS A 124 11.14 -8.44 9.62
N ASP A 125 11.29 -9.64 10.19
CA ASP A 125 12.41 -10.53 9.90
C ASP A 125 12.17 -11.47 8.71
N GLN A 126 10.93 -11.46 8.16
CA GLN A 126 10.49 -12.34 7.08
C GLN A 126 10.23 -11.58 5.78
N ILE A 127 9.54 -10.44 5.87
CA ILE A 127 9.14 -9.65 4.71
C ILE A 127 9.20 -8.16 5.03
N ALA A 128 9.73 -7.35 4.11
CA ALA A 128 9.67 -5.91 4.20
C ALA A 128 8.26 -5.42 3.87
N ALA A 129 7.48 -5.13 4.90
CA ALA A 129 6.13 -4.59 4.73
C ALA A 129 6.11 -3.09 5.02
N CYS A 130 5.27 -2.34 4.28
CA CYS A 130 5.05 -0.92 4.57
C CYS A 130 3.63 -0.49 4.31
N SER A 131 3.17 0.51 5.08
CA SER A 131 1.95 1.28 4.80
C SER A 131 2.33 2.68 4.30
N ALA A 132 1.71 3.10 3.20
CA ALA A 132 1.78 4.49 2.78
C ALA A 132 0.68 5.27 3.52
N LEU A 133 1.04 5.80 4.68
CA LEU A 133 0.14 6.50 5.59
C LEU A 133 -0.37 7.80 4.98
N TYR A 134 -1.67 8.03 5.09
CA TYR A 134 -2.28 9.35 5.02
C TYR A 134 -3.14 9.57 6.25
N SER A 135 -2.99 10.72 6.89
CA SER A 135 -3.69 11.00 8.14
C SER A 135 -5.18 11.26 7.90
N PRO A 136 -6.10 10.64 8.65
CA PRO A 136 -7.52 11.03 8.65
C PRO A 136 -7.71 12.49 9.08
N LEU A 137 -6.74 13.08 9.78
CA LEU A 137 -6.74 14.49 10.16
C LEU A 137 -6.55 15.45 8.98
N MET A 138 -6.30 14.97 7.75
CA MET A 138 -6.28 15.81 6.55
C MET A 138 -7.59 16.57 6.33
N ILE A 139 -8.71 16.13 6.94
CA ILE A 139 -9.97 16.86 6.94
C ILE A 139 -9.82 18.26 7.57
N LYS A 140 -8.91 18.46 8.52
CA LYS A 140 -8.62 19.79 9.09
C LYS A 140 -8.07 20.72 8.03
N ASP A 141 -7.12 20.23 7.21
CA ASP A 141 -6.61 21.01 6.07
C ASP A 141 -7.70 21.40 5.09
N CYS A 142 -8.67 20.49 4.83
CA CYS A 142 -9.81 20.78 3.97
C CYS A 142 -10.73 21.86 4.59
N LEU A 143 -10.95 21.82 5.91
CA LEU A 143 -11.74 22.83 6.62
C LEU A 143 -11.06 24.19 6.60
N ASP A 144 -9.75 24.24 6.83
CA ASP A 144 -8.98 25.48 6.78
C ASP A 144 -9.06 26.13 5.39
N VAL A 145 -8.92 25.34 4.32
CA VAL A 145 -9.10 25.80 2.95
C VAL A 145 -10.53 26.29 2.70
N ALA A 146 -11.54 25.57 3.19
CA ALA A 146 -12.94 25.98 3.02
C ALA A 146 -13.23 27.32 3.74
N VAL A 147 -12.69 27.52 4.93
CA VAL A 147 -12.82 28.78 5.68
C VAL A 147 -12.14 29.94 4.94
N ALA A 148 -10.93 29.73 4.40
CA ALA A 148 -10.21 30.73 3.61
C ALA A 148 -11.01 31.15 2.37
N VAL A 149 -11.54 30.17 1.61
CA VAL A 149 -12.40 30.43 0.44
C VAL A 149 -13.64 31.23 0.81
N LEU A 150 -14.32 30.85 1.90
CA LEU A 150 -15.50 31.59 2.38
C LEU A 150 -15.14 32.99 2.88
N GLY A 151 -13.92 33.19 3.36
CA GLY A 151 -13.36 34.49 3.73
C GLY A 151 -12.94 35.36 2.52
N GLY A 152 -13.02 34.84 1.28
CA GLY A 152 -12.63 35.54 0.07
C GLY A 152 -11.13 35.50 -0.21
N GLU A 153 -10.38 34.60 0.43
CA GLU A 153 -8.96 34.42 0.17
C GLU A 153 -8.73 33.59 -1.10
N GLU A 154 -7.66 33.89 -1.83
CA GLU A 154 -7.20 33.04 -2.92
C GLU A 154 -6.49 31.81 -2.33
N VAL A 155 -6.88 30.63 -2.78
CA VAL A 155 -6.26 29.35 -2.39
C VAL A 155 -5.76 28.58 -3.60
N GLU A 156 -4.78 27.73 -3.39
CA GLU A 156 -4.32 26.82 -4.44
C GLU A 156 -5.44 25.85 -4.88
N HIS A 157 -5.60 25.66 -6.19
CA HIS A 157 -6.60 24.72 -6.73
C HIS A 157 -6.33 23.27 -6.35
N VAL A 158 -5.07 22.92 -6.09
CA VAL A 158 -4.64 21.57 -5.73
C VAL A 158 -3.67 21.65 -4.55
N LYS A 159 -4.10 21.19 -3.40
CA LYS A 159 -3.22 20.99 -2.23
C LYS A 159 -2.80 19.53 -2.15
N VAL A 160 -1.51 19.25 -2.35
CA VAL A 160 -0.96 17.90 -2.21
C VAL A 160 -0.48 17.67 -0.79
N ILE A 161 -1.08 16.67 -0.12
CA ILE A 161 -0.65 16.21 1.20
C ILE A 161 0.24 14.98 0.97
N PRO A 162 1.54 15.02 1.31
CA PRO A 162 2.45 13.90 1.08
C PRO A 162 2.05 12.71 1.96
N SER A 163 2.11 11.49 1.39
CA SER A 163 2.00 10.26 2.16
C SER A 163 3.37 9.91 2.74
N GLN A 164 3.37 9.45 3.99
CA GLN A 164 4.57 8.96 4.68
C GLN A 164 4.63 7.43 4.58
N ILE A 165 5.82 6.87 4.40
CA ILE A 165 6.03 5.42 4.54
C ILE A 165 6.22 5.09 6.01
N VAL A 166 5.40 4.15 6.47
CA VAL A 166 5.53 3.49 7.77
C VAL A 166 5.93 2.05 7.50
N ASP A 167 7.10 1.66 8.00
CA ASP A 167 7.64 0.30 7.88
C ASP A 167 8.23 -0.15 9.22
N ALA A 168 8.92 -1.29 9.24
CA ALA A 168 9.48 -1.85 10.47
C ALA A 168 10.47 -0.93 11.22
N THR A 169 10.96 0.15 10.58
CA THR A 169 11.91 1.08 11.21
C THR A 169 11.23 2.14 12.06
N ASN A 170 9.94 2.40 11.83
CA ASN A 170 9.20 3.47 12.51
C ASN A 170 7.76 3.09 12.92
N ALA A 171 7.29 1.88 12.62
CA ALA A 171 5.91 1.46 12.89
C ALA A 171 5.53 1.58 14.38
N ASP A 172 6.46 1.33 15.29
CA ASP A 172 6.23 1.45 16.73
C ASP A 172 5.79 2.87 17.17
N GLU A 173 6.14 3.90 16.40
CA GLU A 173 5.74 5.28 16.67
C GLU A 173 4.26 5.56 16.32
N TYR A 174 3.65 4.68 15.51
CA TYR A 174 2.27 4.81 14.99
C TYR A 174 1.29 3.82 15.62
N ILE A 175 1.78 2.85 16.38
CA ILE A 175 0.93 1.90 17.09
C ILE A 175 0.34 2.58 18.34
N ASP A 176 -0.98 2.74 18.35
CA ASP A 176 -1.74 3.23 19.49
C ASP A 176 -2.67 2.13 20.02
N PRO A 177 -2.35 1.52 21.18
CA PRO A 177 -3.17 0.46 21.75
C PRO A 177 -4.58 0.89 22.17
N ASN A 178 -4.85 2.21 22.22
CA ASN A 178 -6.16 2.74 22.51
C ASN A 178 -6.99 3.03 21.25
N ASN A 179 -6.37 2.98 20.07
CA ASN A 179 -7.07 3.15 18.81
C ASN A 179 -7.71 1.81 18.40
N THR A 180 -9.03 1.73 18.55
CA THR A 180 -9.83 0.53 18.21
C THR A 180 -10.67 0.72 16.94
N ILE A 181 -10.47 1.82 16.22
CA ILE A 181 -11.31 2.18 15.08
C ILE A 181 -10.63 1.82 13.75
N TYR A 182 -9.35 2.06 13.66
CA TYR A 182 -8.60 1.85 12.41
C TYR A 182 -7.10 1.69 12.65
#